data_fbe1cfdab36a89a08b487c03d15f2b42
#
_entry.id   fbe1cfdab36a89a08b487c03d15f2b42
#
_cell.length_a   1.000
_cell.length_b   1.000
_cell.length_c   1.000
_cell.angle_alpha   90.00
_cell.angle_beta   90.00
_cell.angle_gamma   90.00
#
_symmetry.space_group_name_H-M   'P 1'
#
loop_
_entity.id
_entity.type
_entity.pdbx_description
1 polymer ?
#
loop_
_entity_poly.entity_id
_entity_poly.type
_entity_poly.pdbx_seq_one_letter_code
_entity_poly.pdbx_strand_id
1 'polypeptide(L)'
;MQPAYYEDFNEIKKKIWLMLDDAITNRGSQFRIPTFICGDQSDFDGRIVDLRKSNQQNNIVQFHSDIRSDKIEKLKKNSKAGMLFYDKEEKIQVRLKVECTVNHENNITKESWLKTGHMSRKCYLVDNGPGTESNNPTSGLKPELDNFEFTMEESEVGYKNFTVIQCKVKSIEWLYLAAKGHRRAKFDLENNKDNWLIP
;
A
#
# COMPACT_ATOMS: atom_id res chain seq x y z
N MET A 1 14.46 -24.67 10.70
CA MET A 1 14.84 -24.08 12.00
C MET A 1 13.85 -22.96 12.26
N GLN A 2 13.37 -22.76 13.49
CA GLN A 2 12.50 -21.63 13.82
C GLN A 2 13.35 -20.35 13.85
N PRO A 3 12.84 -19.20 13.34
CA PRO A 3 13.57 -17.94 13.43
C PRO A 3 13.80 -17.49 14.88
N ALA A 4 14.93 -16.88 15.17
CA ALA A 4 15.27 -16.44 16.53
C ALA A 4 14.27 -15.39 17.12
N TYR A 5 13.63 -14.59 16.25
CA TYR A 5 12.66 -13.56 16.65
C TYR A 5 11.25 -14.08 16.97
N TYR A 6 10.99 -15.33 16.75
CA TYR A 6 9.69 -16.01 16.71
C TYR A 6 8.85 -15.95 18.01
N GLU A 7 9.46 -15.69 19.15
CA GLU A 7 8.83 -15.66 20.46
C GLU A 7 9.06 -14.33 21.21
N ASP A 8 9.58 -13.31 20.52
CA ASP A 8 9.83 -11.98 21.08
C ASP A 8 9.04 -10.91 20.31
N PHE A 9 8.17 -10.17 20.99
CA PHE A 9 7.35 -9.13 20.40
C PHE A 9 8.14 -8.00 19.74
N ASN A 10 9.25 -7.58 20.35
CA ASN A 10 10.05 -6.48 19.81
C ASN A 10 10.80 -6.90 18.56
N GLU A 11 11.36 -8.10 18.55
CA GLU A 11 12.03 -8.64 17.37
C GLU A 11 11.05 -8.94 16.24
N ILE A 12 9.82 -9.39 16.52
CA ILE A 12 8.75 -9.53 15.51
C ILE A 12 8.40 -8.17 14.90
N LYS A 13 8.14 -7.15 15.73
CA LYS A 13 7.84 -5.79 15.24
C LYS A 13 8.98 -5.24 14.39
N LYS A 14 10.21 -5.39 14.84
CA LYS A 14 11.41 -4.98 14.10
C LYS A 14 11.51 -5.70 12.75
N LYS A 15 11.31 -7.02 12.71
CA LYS A 15 11.31 -7.81 11.46
C LYS A 15 10.25 -7.31 10.49
N ILE A 16 9.02 -7.06 10.96
CA ILE A 16 7.93 -6.54 10.11
C ILE A 16 8.31 -5.21 9.48
N TRP A 17 8.82 -4.24 10.26
CA TRP A 17 9.22 -2.95 9.72
C TRP A 17 10.41 -3.03 8.77
N LEU A 18 11.37 -3.92 9.03
CA LEU A 18 12.47 -4.20 8.09
C LEU A 18 11.95 -4.76 6.75
N MET A 19 10.96 -5.66 6.78
CA MET A 19 10.34 -6.19 5.54
C MET A 19 9.56 -5.10 4.79
N LEU A 20 8.87 -4.21 5.50
CA LEU A 20 8.19 -3.06 4.89
C LEU A 20 9.18 -2.07 4.27
N ASP A 21 10.31 -1.81 4.93
CA ASP A 21 11.35 -0.92 4.41
C ASP A 21 12.07 -1.52 3.19
N ASP A 22 12.43 -2.81 3.24
CA ASP A 22 13.00 -3.53 2.10
C ASP A 22 12.07 -3.43 0.87
N ALA A 23 10.78 -3.60 1.06
CA ALA A 23 9.77 -3.56 0.00
C ALA A 23 9.73 -2.24 -0.79
N ILE A 24 10.24 -1.14 -0.25
CA ILE A 24 10.27 0.15 -0.95
C ILE A 24 11.26 0.13 -2.12
N THR A 25 12.41 -0.48 -1.95
CA THR A 25 13.50 -0.49 -2.93
C THR A 25 13.65 -1.82 -3.65
N ASN A 26 13.40 -2.93 -2.97
CA ASN A 26 13.49 -4.28 -3.50
C ASN A 26 12.24 -4.66 -4.31
N ARG A 27 12.35 -4.65 -5.63
CA ARG A 27 11.25 -5.03 -6.53
C ARG A 27 10.83 -6.49 -6.42
N GLY A 28 11.69 -7.36 -5.91
CA GLY A 28 11.41 -8.78 -5.69
C GLY A 28 10.70 -9.06 -4.36
N SER A 29 10.62 -8.09 -3.46
CA SER A 29 9.98 -8.26 -2.16
C SER A 29 8.48 -8.52 -2.30
N GLN A 30 7.99 -9.57 -1.68
CA GLN A 30 6.55 -9.91 -1.70
C GLN A 30 5.72 -8.91 -0.89
N PHE A 31 6.32 -8.16 0.04
CA PHE A 31 5.68 -7.07 0.78
C PHE A 31 5.49 -5.80 -0.05
N ARG A 32 6.07 -5.74 -1.26
CA ARG A 32 5.93 -4.57 -2.15
C ARG A 32 4.50 -4.34 -2.64
N ILE A 33 3.75 -5.42 -2.87
CA ILE A 33 2.43 -5.41 -3.50
C ILE A 33 1.34 -5.97 -2.58
N PRO A 34 1.07 -5.32 -1.43
CA PRO A 34 0.01 -5.76 -0.54
C PRO A 34 -1.38 -5.64 -1.15
N THR A 35 -2.31 -6.44 -0.66
CA THR A 35 -3.74 -6.22 -0.88
C THR A 35 -4.23 -5.11 0.04
N PHE A 36 -4.77 -4.05 -0.54
CA PHE A 36 -5.44 -2.95 0.16
C PHE A 36 -6.95 -3.16 0.11
N ILE A 37 -7.61 -3.06 1.26
CA ILE A 37 -9.05 -3.32 1.43
C ILE A 37 -9.68 -2.09 2.08
N CYS A 38 -10.69 -1.51 1.42
CA CYS A 38 -11.42 -0.36 1.94
C CYS A 38 -12.92 -0.44 1.60
N GLY A 39 -13.73 0.34 2.30
CA GLY A 39 -15.16 0.36 2.13
C GLY A 39 -15.90 0.35 3.46
N ASP A 40 -17.18 -0.02 3.42
CA ASP A 40 -18.06 -0.14 4.57
C ASP A 40 -18.78 -1.51 4.60
N GLN A 41 -19.87 -1.61 5.36
CA GLN A 41 -20.62 -2.87 5.49
C GLN A 41 -21.37 -3.27 4.21
N SER A 42 -21.69 -2.31 3.35
CA SER A 42 -22.51 -2.51 2.15
C SER A 42 -21.68 -2.64 0.87
N ASP A 43 -20.52 -1.98 0.84
CA ASP A 43 -19.66 -1.91 -0.34
C ASP A 43 -18.19 -1.87 0.09
N PHE A 44 -17.52 -3.01 0.02
CA PHE A 44 -16.09 -3.12 0.26
C PHE A 44 -15.39 -3.71 -0.96
N ASP A 45 -14.12 -3.33 -1.13
CA ASP A 45 -13.32 -3.75 -2.27
C ASP A 45 -11.86 -3.96 -1.86
N GLY A 46 -11.22 -4.95 -2.49
CA GLY A 46 -9.82 -5.31 -2.29
C GLY A 46 -9.03 -5.26 -3.59
N ARG A 47 -7.87 -4.65 -3.56
CA ARG A 47 -6.98 -4.52 -4.72
C ARG A 47 -5.52 -4.51 -4.32
N ILE A 48 -4.66 -4.90 -5.25
CA ILE A 48 -3.22 -4.76 -5.08
C ILE A 48 -2.83 -3.29 -5.20
N VAL A 49 -1.95 -2.83 -4.33
CA VAL A 49 -1.31 -1.51 -4.39
C VAL A 49 0.20 -1.65 -4.27
N ASP A 50 0.93 -0.67 -4.78
CA ASP A 50 2.39 -0.65 -4.77
C ASP A 50 2.88 0.16 -3.56
N LEU A 51 3.51 -0.48 -2.57
CA LEU A 51 4.04 0.22 -1.40
C LEU A 51 5.16 1.19 -1.82
N ARG A 52 5.08 2.44 -1.41
CA ARG A 52 5.99 3.50 -1.83
C ARG A 52 6.79 4.14 -0.71
N LYS A 53 6.32 4.02 0.52
CA LYS A 53 7.02 4.54 1.69
C LYS A 53 6.62 3.73 2.92
N SER A 54 7.58 3.56 3.82
CA SER A 54 7.41 3.03 5.16
C SER A 54 8.08 4.01 6.14
N ASN A 55 7.50 4.20 7.32
CA ASN A 55 8.04 5.02 8.38
C ASN A 55 7.61 4.45 9.73
N GLN A 56 8.51 3.69 10.35
CA GLN A 56 8.28 3.05 11.63
C GLN A 56 8.03 4.06 12.76
N GLN A 57 8.80 5.17 12.80
CA GLN A 57 8.69 6.16 13.89
C GLN A 57 7.30 6.77 13.98
N ASN A 58 6.68 6.99 12.82
CA ASN A 58 5.35 7.57 12.71
C ASN A 58 4.25 6.52 12.51
N ASN A 59 4.59 5.23 12.45
CA ASN A 59 3.66 4.14 12.11
C ASN A 59 2.88 4.43 10.81
N ILE A 60 3.56 4.85 9.75
CA ILE A 60 2.95 5.20 8.46
C ILE A 60 3.49 4.30 7.37
N VAL A 61 2.60 3.77 6.54
CA VAL A 61 2.90 3.24 5.22
C VAL A 61 2.16 4.06 4.17
N GLN A 62 2.66 4.07 2.91
CA GLN A 62 2.13 4.96 1.89
C GLN A 62 2.14 4.27 0.52
N PHE A 63 1.12 4.53 -0.28
CA PHE A 63 1.05 4.16 -1.69
C PHE A 63 0.49 5.30 -2.53
N HIS A 64 0.66 5.21 -3.85
CA HIS A 64 0.14 6.20 -4.80
C HIS A 64 -1.14 5.70 -5.45
N SER A 65 -2.01 6.63 -5.86
CA SER A 65 -3.24 6.33 -6.56
C SER A 65 -3.62 7.46 -7.52
N ASP A 66 -4.60 7.20 -8.36
CA ASP A 66 -5.31 8.23 -9.12
C ASP A 66 -6.43 8.79 -8.23
N ILE A 67 -6.56 10.12 -8.17
CA ILE A 67 -7.58 10.81 -7.35
C ILE A 67 -9.01 10.49 -7.82
N ARG A 68 -9.17 10.10 -9.08
CA ARG A 68 -10.44 9.76 -9.71
C ARG A 68 -10.91 8.33 -9.46
N SER A 69 -10.06 7.48 -8.81
CA SER A 69 -10.44 6.09 -8.56
C SER A 69 -11.47 5.99 -7.43
N ASP A 70 -12.37 5.03 -7.53
CA ASP A 70 -13.50 4.81 -6.60
C ASP A 70 -13.07 4.61 -5.13
N LYS A 71 -11.87 4.04 -4.90
CA LYS A 71 -11.32 3.90 -3.54
C LYS A 71 -11.21 5.25 -2.82
N ILE A 72 -11.04 6.35 -3.56
CA ILE A 72 -10.91 7.69 -2.98
C ILE A 72 -12.25 8.11 -2.36
N GLU A 73 -13.36 7.89 -3.06
CA GLU A 73 -14.68 8.17 -2.52
C GLU A 73 -15.03 7.28 -1.32
N LYS A 74 -14.62 6.00 -1.37
CA LYS A 74 -14.77 5.09 -0.22
C LYS A 74 -13.98 5.60 0.98
N LEU A 75 -12.73 6.03 0.79
CA LEU A 75 -11.88 6.56 1.86
C LEU A 75 -12.35 7.90 2.42
N LYS A 76 -12.98 8.75 1.61
CA LYS A 76 -13.62 9.99 2.09
C LYS A 76 -14.82 9.71 3.01
N LYS A 77 -15.58 8.64 2.73
CA LYS A 77 -16.72 8.21 3.55
C LYS A 77 -16.25 7.47 4.82
N ASN A 78 -15.24 6.62 4.69
CA ASN A 78 -14.69 5.82 5.78
C ASN A 78 -13.17 5.70 5.61
N SER A 79 -12.41 6.42 6.44
CA SER A 79 -10.95 6.42 6.41
C SER A 79 -10.31 5.11 6.90
N LYS A 80 -11.09 4.21 7.51
CA LYS A 80 -10.57 2.93 8.01
C LYS A 80 -10.40 1.93 6.88
N ALA A 81 -9.25 1.27 6.86
CA ALA A 81 -8.90 0.29 5.83
C ALA A 81 -8.04 -0.85 6.42
N GLY A 82 -7.85 -1.88 5.62
CA GLY A 82 -6.96 -3.00 5.90
C GLY A 82 -5.87 -3.13 4.85
N MET A 83 -4.72 -3.64 5.25
CA MET A 83 -3.68 -4.08 4.31
C MET A 83 -3.24 -5.49 4.68
N LEU A 84 -3.17 -6.36 3.68
CA LEU A 84 -2.73 -7.74 3.83
C LEU A 84 -1.42 -7.93 3.05
N PHE A 85 -0.40 -8.37 3.74
CA PHE A 85 0.90 -8.77 3.22
C PHE A 85 1.09 -10.26 3.43
N TYR A 86 1.72 -10.92 2.47
CA TYR A 86 2.12 -12.31 2.62
C TYR A 86 3.47 -12.53 1.96
N ASP A 87 4.39 -13.13 2.71
CA ASP A 87 5.67 -13.57 2.21
C ASP A 87 5.75 -15.10 2.30
N LYS A 88 5.83 -15.75 1.14
CA LYS A 88 5.85 -17.20 1.02
C LYS A 88 7.17 -17.80 1.52
N GLU A 89 8.29 -17.12 1.30
CA GLU A 89 9.63 -17.60 1.68
C GLU A 89 9.81 -17.51 3.21
N GLU A 90 9.45 -16.36 3.77
CA GLU A 90 9.48 -16.13 5.22
C GLU A 90 8.31 -16.83 5.95
N LYS A 91 7.28 -17.27 5.22
CA LYS A 91 6.04 -17.86 5.77
C LYS A 91 5.31 -16.92 6.73
N ILE A 92 5.34 -15.64 6.44
CA ILE A 92 4.79 -14.58 7.27
C ILE A 92 3.58 -13.97 6.57
N GLN A 93 2.46 -13.89 7.29
CA GLN A 93 1.33 -13.04 6.96
C GLN A 93 1.29 -11.86 7.93
N VAL A 94 1.15 -10.65 7.41
CA VAL A 94 0.93 -9.44 8.20
C VAL A 94 -0.37 -8.77 7.77
N ARG A 95 -1.22 -8.46 8.75
CA ARG A 95 -2.43 -7.65 8.55
C ARG A 95 -2.27 -6.34 9.28
N LEU A 96 -2.42 -5.24 8.58
CA LEU A 96 -2.46 -3.90 9.17
C LEU A 96 -3.90 -3.41 9.19
N LYS A 97 -4.36 -2.89 10.34
CA LYS A 97 -5.50 -1.99 10.39
C LYS A 97 -4.97 -0.58 10.33
N VAL A 98 -5.49 0.20 9.41
CA VAL A 98 -4.98 1.54 9.13
C VAL A 98 -6.10 2.57 9.10
N GLU A 99 -5.72 3.81 9.36
CA GLU A 99 -6.53 4.99 9.09
C GLU A 99 -5.85 5.79 7.98
N CYS A 100 -6.58 6.04 6.90
CA CYS A 100 -6.05 6.59 5.67
C CYS A 100 -6.32 8.08 5.56
N THR A 101 -5.33 8.83 5.09
CA THR A 101 -5.45 10.23 4.67
C THR A 101 -5.17 10.32 3.17
N VAL A 102 -6.11 10.87 2.43
CA VAL A 102 -5.97 11.15 1.00
C VAL A 102 -5.31 12.52 0.85
N ASN A 103 -4.11 12.54 0.27
CA ASN A 103 -3.35 13.76 0.00
C ASN A 103 -3.40 14.05 -1.49
N HIS A 104 -3.85 15.24 -1.87
CA HIS A 104 -3.93 15.68 -3.25
C HIS A 104 -3.52 17.16 -3.33
N GLU A 105 -2.74 17.53 -4.35
CA GLU A 105 -2.27 18.90 -4.64
C GLU A 105 -1.66 19.64 -3.42
N ASN A 106 -0.91 18.91 -2.60
CA ASN A 106 -0.22 19.44 -1.42
C ASN A 106 1.27 19.10 -1.42
N ASN A 107 2.00 19.52 -0.39
CA ASN A 107 3.45 19.29 -0.28
C ASN A 107 3.81 17.79 -0.33
N ILE A 108 2.99 16.92 0.28
CA ILE A 108 3.23 15.46 0.31
C ILE A 108 3.15 14.87 -1.11
N THR A 109 2.13 15.27 -1.87
CA THR A 109 1.98 14.82 -3.26
C THR A 109 3.07 15.40 -4.15
N LYS A 110 3.44 16.67 -3.96
CA LYS A 110 4.49 17.32 -4.73
C LYS A 110 5.85 16.64 -4.53
N GLU A 111 6.24 16.37 -3.28
CA GLU A 111 7.47 15.64 -2.98
C GLU A 111 7.48 14.21 -3.55
N SER A 112 6.35 13.52 -3.48
CA SER A 112 6.21 12.17 -4.03
C SER A 112 6.24 12.17 -5.55
N TRP A 113 5.59 13.15 -6.20
CA TRP A 113 5.58 13.30 -7.65
C TRP A 113 6.97 13.54 -8.23
N LEU A 114 7.74 14.43 -7.60
CA LEU A 114 9.13 14.71 -8.02
C LEU A 114 10.02 13.46 -7.99
N LYS A 115 9.73 12.50 -7.13
CA LYS A 115 10.44 11.21 -7.03
C LYS A 115 9.84 10.12 -7.92
N THR A 116 8.68 10.38 -8.53
CA THR A 116 8.00 9.41 -9.38
C THR A 116 8.65 9.37 -10.76
N GLY A 117 9.22 8.22 -11.12
CA GLY A 117 9.89 8.03 -12.40
C GLY A 117 8.94 8.03 -13.59
N HIS A 118 9.47 8.29 -14.77
CA HIS A 118 8.78 8.41 -16.06
C HIS A 118 7.74 7.29 -16.30
N MET A 119 8.17 6.02 -16.19
CA MET A 119 7.30 4.85 -16.35
C MET A 119 6.07 4.87 -15.42
N SER A 120 6.24 5.33 -14.20
CA SER A 120 5.15 5.36 -13.21
C SER A 120 4.22 6.55 -13.41
N ARG A 121 4.69 7.66 -14.00
CA ARG A 121 3.87 8.84 -14.30
C ARG A 121 2.85 8.57 -15.41
N LYS A 122 3.18 7.67 -16.34
CA LYS A 122 2.30 7.24 -17.43
C LYS A 122 0.88 6.88 -16.95
N CYS A 123 0.76 6.20 -15.81
CA CYS A 123 -0.54 5.79 -15.26
C CYS A 123 -1.50 6.95 -14.96
N TYR A 124 -0.98 8.18 -14.83
CA TYR A 124 -1.76 9.38 -14.51
C TYR A 124 -2.07 10.25 -15.74
N LEU A 125 -1.64 9.82 -16.93
CA LEU A 125 -1.84 10.52 -18.20
C LEU A 125 -3.10 10.05 -18.96
N VAL A 126 -3.80 9.06 -18.43
CA VAL A 126 -5.06 8.57 -19.02
C VAL A 126 -6.16 9.62 -18.95
N ASP A 127 -6.97 9.73 -20.00
CA ASP A 127 -8.02 10.76 -20.09
C ASP A 127 -9.15 10.50 -19.09
N ASN A 128 -9.60 9.25 -18.98
CA ASN A 128 -10.64 8.84 -18.06
C ASN A 128 -10.07 8.25 -16.77
N GLY A 129 -10.81 8.39 -15.65
CA GLY A 129 -10.43 7.78 -14.38
C GLY A 129 -10.43 6.27 -14.41
N PRO A 130 -9.61 5.60 -13.55
CA PRO A 130 -9.60 4.15 -13.45
C PRO A 130 -10.99 3.60 -13.09
N GLY A 131 -11.43 2.54 -13.79
CA GLY A 131 -12.74 1.92 -13.58
C GLY A 131 -13.86 2.50 -14.45
N THR A 132 -13.59 3.52 -15.28
CA THR A 132 -14.57 4.02 -16.27
C THR A 132 -14.87 2.92 -17.29
N GLU A 133 -16.17 2.68 -17.55
CA GLU A 133 -16.61 1.71 -18.56
C GLU A 133 -16.14 2.09 -19.96
N SER A 134 -15.79 1.10 -20.75
CA SER A 134 -15.38 1.24 -22.14
C SER A 134 -15.99 0.14 -22.99
N ASN A 135 -16.44 0.50 -24.19
CA ASN A 135 -17.02 -0.45 -25.13
C ASN A 135 -15.97 -1.38 -25.78
N ASN A 136 -14.69 -1.02 -25.68
CA ASN A 136 -13.59 -1.78 -26.28
C ASN A 136 -12.43 -1.93 -25.28
N PRO A 137 -11.60 -3.00 -25.39
CA PRO A 137 -10.35 -3.09 -24.67
C PRO A 137 -9.47 -1.87 -24.99
N THR A 138 -9.00 -1.18 -23.95
CA THR A 138 -8.18 0.03 -24.11
C THR A 138 -7.23 0.23 -22.93
N SER A 139 -6.06 0.82 -23.17
CA SER A 139 -5.18 1.33 -22.14
C SER A 139 -5.69 2.68 -21.56
N GLY A 140 -6.61 3.34 -22.26
CA GLY A 140 -7.05 4.70 -21.97
C GLY A 140 -6.02 5.77 -22.31
N LEU A 141 -4.88 5.39 -22.85
CA LEU A 141 -3.80 6.30 -23.24
C LEU A 141 -3.90 6.68 -24.72
N LYS A 142 -3.38 7.84 -25.07
CA LYS A 142 -3.12 8.20 -26.47
C LYS A 142 -2.00 7.34 -27.03
N PRO A 143 -1.99 7.05 -28.37
CA PRO A 143 -1.00 6.14 -28.98
C PRO A 143 0.46 6.49 -28.69
N GLU A 144 0.82 7.77 -28.72
CA GLU A 144 2.17 8.27 -28.41
C GLU A 144 2.57 8.01 -26.97
N LEU A 145 1.62 8.04 -26.04
CA LEU A 145 1.85 7.70 -24.63
C LEU A 145 1.99 6.20 -24.41
N ASP A 146 1.31 5.38 -25.19
CA ASP A 146 1.46 3.92 -25.13
C ASP A 146 2.88 3.47 -25.49
N ASN A 147 3.52 4.13 -26.44
CA ASN A 147 4.89 3.88 -26.86
C ASN A 147 5.96 4.62 -26.01
N PHE A 148 5.57 5.29 -24.92
CA PHE A 148 6.47 6.14 -24.10
C PHE A 148 7.12 7.30 -24.87
N GLU A 149 6.48 7.81 -25.89
CA GLU A 149 6.92 8.95 -26.68
C GLU A 149 6.51 10.27 -26.00
N PHE A 150 6.92 10.47 -24.75
CA PHE A 150 6.68 11.68 -23.98
C PHE A 150 7.87 11.99 -23.05
N THR A 151 8.09 13.25 -22.76
CA THR A 151 9.14 13.72 -21.86
C THR A 151 8.68 13.77 -20.41
N MET A 152 9.61 13.95 -19.49
CA MET A 152 9.27 14.21 -18.08
C MET A 152 8.42 15.47 -17.92
N GLU A 153 8.70 16.53 -18.70
CA GLU A 153 7.96 17.78 -18.69
C GLU A 153 6.52 17.57 -19.18
N GLU A 154 6.30 16.88 -20.28
CA GLU A 154 4.98 16.55 -20.79
C GLU A 154 4.18 15.67 -19.80
N SER A 155 4.87 14.89 -18.98
CA SER A 155 4.21 14.08 -17.94
C SER A 155 3.63 14.91 -16.78
N GLU A 156 4.01 16.18 -16.62
CA GLU A 156 3.54 17.04 -15.53
C GLU A 156 2.02 17.24 -15.54
N VAL A 157 1.37 17.16 -16.69
CA VAL A 157 -0.09 17.24 -16.80
C VAL A 157 -0.80 16.13 -16.03
N GLY A 158 -0.12 15.01 -15.73
CA GLY A 158 -0.63 13.91 -14.92
C GLY A 158 -0.68 14.21 -13.43
N TYR A 159 0.04 15.24 -12.95
CA TYR A 159 0.08 15.59 -11.51
C TYR A 159 -1.32 15.86 -10.94
N LYS A 160 -2.20 16.50 -11.70
CA LYS A 160 -3.60 16.75 -11.32
C LYS A 160 -4.39 15.48 -10.98
N ASN A 161 -3.98 14.32 -11.52
CA ASN A 161 -4.62 13.02 -11.27
C ASN A 161 -3.90 12.23 -10.15
N PHE A 162 -2.72 12.68 -9.75
CA PHE A 162 -1.89 11.99 -8.78
C PHE A 162 -2.34 12.25 -7.34
N THR A 163 -2.42 11.20 -6.54
CA THR A 163 -2.71 11.30 -5.11
C THR A 163 -1.84 10.34 -4.31
N VAL A 164 -1.60 10.71 -3.07
CA VAL A 164 -0.85 9.91 -2.10
C VAL A 164 -1.76 9.51 -0.96
N ILE A 165 -1.91 8.20 -0.75
CA ILE A 165 -2.64 7.65 0.38
C ILE A 165 -1.64 7.35 1.49
N GLN A 166 -1.72 8.11 2.58
CA GLN A 166 -0.98 7.81 3.81
C GLN A 166 -1.85 6.99 4.74
N CYS A 167 -1.33 5.84 5.16
CA CYS A 167 -2.01 4.88 6.01
C CYS A 167 -1.33 4.88 7.38
N LYS A 168 -1.94 5.50 8.37
CA LYS A 168 -1.52 5.43 9.78
C LYS A 168 -1.86 4.06 10.33
N VAL A 169 -0.86 3.28 10.67
CA VAL A 169 -1.02 1.93 11.22
C VAL A 169 -1.49 2.04 12.66
N LYS A 170 -2.67 1.47 12.93
CA LYS A 170 -3.30 1.42 14.26
C LYS A 170 -3.01 0.12 14.97
N SER A 171 -3.03 -0.97 14.23
CA SER A 171 -2.63 -2.28 14.77
C SER A 171 -1.98 -3.14 13.69
N ILE A 172 -1.10 -4.00 14.13
CA ILE A 172 -0.44 -5.02 13.33
C ILE A 172 -0.86 -6.38 13.86
N GLU A 173 -1.22 -7.30 12.99
CA GLU A 173 -1.38 -8.70 13.34
C GLU A 173 -0.42 -9.52 12.48
N TRP A 174 0.42 -10.29 13.15
CA TRP A 174 1.42 -11.15 12.55
C TRP A 174 1.05 -12.61 12.74
N LEU A 175 1.19 -13.40 11.70
CA LEU A 175 1.00 -14.84 11.71
C LEU A 175 2.19 -15.50 10.99
N TYR A 176 2.89 -16.38 11.71
CA TYR A 176 3.91 -17.25 11.16
C TYR A 176 3.31 -18.63 10.87
N LEU A 177 3.44 -19.07 9.62
CA LEU A 177 2.83 -20.29 9.10
C LEU A 177 3.86 -21.44 9.09
N ALA A 178 3.91 -22.22 10.16
CA ALA A 178 4.84 -23.33 10.29
C ALA A 178 4.12 -24.67 10.45
N ALA A 179 4.59 -25.70 9.74
CA ALA A 179 4.05 -27.06 9.86
C ALA A 179 4.15 -27.64 11.28
N LYS A 180 5.14 -27.20 12.05
CA LYS A 180 5.36 -27.63 13.47
C LYS A 180 4.60 -26.80 14.49
N GLY A 181 3.66 -25.97 14.07
CA GLY A 181 2.87 -25.08 14.91
C GLY A 181 3.05 -23.61 14.53
N HIS A 182 1.94 -22.95 14.24
CA HIS A 182 1.89 -21.52 13.94
C HIS A 182 2.19 -20.66 15.17
N ARG A 183 2.51 -19.39 14.96
CA ARG A 183 2.53 -18.38 16.01
C ARG A 183 1.78 -17.16 15.51
N ARG A 184 1.04 -16.53 16.38
CA ARG A 184 0.24 -15.35 16.05
C ARG A 184 0.34 -14.31 17.15
N ALA A 185 0.61 -13.08 16.77
CA ALA A 185 0.69 -11.95 17.68
C ALA A 185 -0.12 -10.78 17.14
N LYS A 186 -0.62 -9.94 18.04
CA LYS A 186 -1.27 -8.68 17.73
C LYS A 186 -0.60 -7.56 18.50
N PHE A 187 -0.29 -6.49 17.81
CA PHE A 187 0.32 -5.27 18.32
C PHE A 187 -0.68 -4.13 18.14
N ASP A 188 -1.21 -3.61 19.24
CA ASP A 188 -2.06 -2.43 19.27
C ASP A 188 -1.17 -1.21 19.48
N LEU A 189 -0.93 -0.46 18.39
CA LEU A 189 0.00 0.68 18.40
C LEU A 189 -0.63 1.95 19.00
N GLU A 190 -1.95 1.98 19.17
CA GLU A 190 -2.64 3.12 19.81
C GLU A 190 -2.59 3.00 21.32
N ASN A 191 -2.77 1.78 21.85
CA ASN A 191 -2.81 1.52 23.28
C ASN A 191 -1.48 0.94 23.82
N ASN A 192 -0.49 0.81 22.95
CA ASN A 192 0.82 0.21 23.26
C ASN A 192 0.71 -1.16 23.96
N LYS A 193 -0.15 -2.04 23.40
CA LYS A 193 -0.47 -3.35 23.96
C LYS A 193 -0.16 -4.47 22.97
N ASP A 194 0.67 -5.40 23.40
CA ASP A 194 1.08 -6.58 22.65
C ASP A 194 0.45 -7.84 23.24
N ASN A 195 -0.08 -8.73 22.39
CA ASN A 195 -0.70 -9.97 22.85
C ASN A 195 -0.37 -11.14 21.92
N TRP A 196 -0.12 -12.29 22.49
CA TRP A 196 -0.18 -13.55 21.77
C TRP A 196 -1.63 -13.91 21.48
N LEU A 197 -1.88 -14.50 20.33
CA LEU A 197 -3.18 -15.02 19.92
C LEU A 197 -3.05 -16.50 19.58
N ILE A 198 -4.12 -17.24 19.75
CA ILE A 198 -4.24 -18.57 19.18
C ILE A 198 -4.30 -18.43 17.66
N PRO A 199 -3.47 -19.18 16.90
CA PRO A 199 -3.43 -19.13 15.43
C PRO A 199 -4.75 -19.51 14.76
#